data_5cf6ae029316c7b498a896bd2c351bf3
#
_entry.id   5cf6ae029316c7b498a896bd2c351bf3
#
_cell.length_a   1.000
_cell.length_b   1.000
_cell.length_c   1.000
_cell.angle_alpha   90.00
_cell.angle_beta   90.00
_cell.angle_gamma   90.00
#
_symmetry.space_group_name_H-M   'P 1'
#
loop_
_entity.id
_entity.type
_entity.pdbx_description
1 polymer ?
#
loop_
_entity_poly.entity_id
_entity_poly.type
_entity_poly.pdbx_seq_one_letter_code
_entity_poly.pdbx_strand_id
1 'polypeptide(L)'
;MATDFILNGVRARKHQASGTKITEDGMYVEKEYMENGILKKFNPKVEIGNNGLRRIYNKKLGYLYIRDIVMDCFGSPKPTDGQDWVIAHLDGNMQNDHYKNLAWKLRKDAYPHIPANTDKEVKLNHGIVVHIDGRIYQKGKKCHVTDDLYDSDMDLFVPMPPYIRYEYKNYWKKTETAKLDVEDAMAAAGYVDGNKQQFKNPVILHKDGDYMNCSSDNLRWCDATDTDYIDYYNKMADTMNALGRKRNKYWPESKDMKKL
;
A
#
# COMPACT_ATOMS: atom_id res chain seq x y z
N MET A 1 -32.60 -14.15 -2.42
CA MET A 1 -32.03 -13.71 -3.70
C MET A 1 -32.07 -12.19 -3.75
N ALA A 2 -31.04 -11.51 -4.24
CA ALA A 2 -31.08 -10.06 -4.41
C ALA A 2 -32.05 -9.71 -5.56
N THR A 3 -32.95 -8.76 -5.33
CA THR A 3 -33.94 -8.34 -6.33
C THR A 3 -33.29 -7.35 -7.29
N ASP A 4 -33.37 -7.64 -8.59
CA ASP A 4 -32.95 -6.73 -9.65
C ASP A 4 -33.94 -5.57 -9.79
N PHE A 5 -33.42 -4.38 -10.04
CA PHE A 5 -34.19 -3.20 -10.42
C PHE A 5 -33.38 -2.35 -11.42
N ILE A 6 -33.99 -1.31 -11.96
CA ILE A 6 -33.32 -0.41 -12.90
C ILE A 6 -33.00 0.90 -12.20
N LEU A 7 -31.75 1.34 -12.32
CA LEU A 7 -31.25 2.60 -11.81
C LEU A 7 -30.50 3.34 -12.94
N ASN A 8 -30.97 4.50 -13.33
CA ASN A 8 -30.47 5.25 -14.50
C ASN A 8 -30.38 4.43 -15.80
N GLY A 9 -31.39 3.57 -16.04
CA GLY A 9 -31.43 2.72 -17.24
C GLY A 9 -30.53 1.49 -17.20
N VAL A 10 -29.78 1.26 -16.12
CA VAL A 10 -28.86 0.13 -15.96
C VAL A 10 -29.37 -0.82 -14.86
N ARG A 11 -29.13 -2.12 -15.03
CA ARG A 11 -29.48 -3.11 -14.03
C ARG A 11 -28.72 -2.82 -12.73
N ALA A 12 -29.45 -2.84 -11.61
CA ALA A 12 -28.93 -2.50 -10.30
C ALA A 12 -29.39 -3.50 -9.23
N ARG A 13 -28.62 -3.62 -8.15
CA ARG A 13 -28.91 -4.42 -6.97
C ARG A 13 -28.58 -3.67 -5.70
N LYS A 14 -29.21 -4.08 -4.60
CA LYS A 14 -28.89 -3.60 -3.26
C LYS A 14 -27.85 -4.52 -2.61
N HIS A 15 -26.70 -3.97 -2.28
CA HIS A 15 -25.67 -4.68 -1.53
C HIS A 15 -26.11 -4.89 -0.09
N GLN A 16 -26.21 -6.13 0.35
CA GLN A 16 -26.83 -6.52 1.63
C GLN A 16 -26.10 -5.91 2.84
N ALA A 17 -24.75 -5.99 2.86
CA ALA A 17 -23.98 -5.56 4.01
C ALA A 17 -23.99 -4.02 4.22
N SER A 18 -23.94 -3.24 3.14
CA SER A 18 -23.85 -1.77 3.22
C SER A 18 -25.19 -1.04 3.00
N GLY A 19 -26.22 -1.75 2.50
CA GLY A 19 -27.48 -1.15 2.06
C GLY A 19 -27.37 -0.25 0.82
N THR A 20 -26.20 -0.24 0.18
CA THR A 20 -25.92 0.58 -1.00
C THR A 20 -26.57 -0.06 -2.24
N LYS A 21 -27.26 0.74 -3.04
CA LYS A 21 -27.72 0.36 -4.36
C LYS A 21 -26.64 0.68 -5.38
N ILE A 22 -26.32 -0.26 -6.25
CA ILE A 22 -25.25 -0.14 -7.23
C ILE A 22 -25.67 -0.73 -8.57
N THR A 23 -25.25 -0.08 -9.66
CA THR A 23 -25.42 -0.61 -11.02
C THR A 23 -24.38 -1.67 -11.34
N GLU A 24 -24.67 -2.54 -12.29
CA GLU A 24 -23.80 -3.66 -12.70
C GLU A 24 -22.47 -3.20 -13.31
N ASP A 25 -22.38 -1.95 -13.80
CA ASP A 25 -21.18 -1.31 -14.29
C ASP A 25 -20.41 -0.54 -13.20
N GLY A 26 -20.96 -0.48 -11.97
CA GLY A 26 -20.38 0.27 -10.87
C GLY A 26 -20.37 1.80 -11.03
N MET A 27 -21.01 2.32 -12.09
CA MET A 27 -20.96 3.76 -12.39
C MET A 27 -21.89 4.60 -11.53
N TYR A 28 -23.00 4.01 -11.09
CA TYR A 28 -23.97 4.71 -10.25
C TYR A 28 -24.16 4.03 -8.91
N VAL A 29 -24.08 4.84 -7.85
CA VAL A 29 -24.20 4.38 -6.45
C VAL A 29 -25.20 5.27 -5.72
N GLU A 30 -26.20 4.66 -5.06
CA GLU A 30 -27.22 5.35 -4.28
C GLU A 30 -27.32 4.76 -2.88
N LYS A 31 -27.51 5.60 -1.88
CA LYS A 31 -27.86 5.22 -0.51
C LYS A 31 -29.17 5.83 -0.09
N GLU A 32 -29.88 5.09 0.76
CA GLU A 32 -31.14 5.54 1.37
C GLU A 32 -30.98 5.64 2.88
N TYR A 33 -31.58 6.65 3.49
CA TYR A 33 -31.64 6.82 4.93
C TYR A 33 -32.98 7.47 5.34
N MET A 34 -33.38 7.23 6.57
CA MET A 34 -34.57 7.86 7.14
C MET A 34 -34.18 9.13 7.88
N GLU A 35 -34.86 10.22 7.59
CA GLU A 35 -34.73 11.50 8.29
C GLU A 35 -36.13 12.03 8.63
N ASN A 36 -36.42 12.15 9.91
CA ASN A 36 -37.76 12.59 10.40
C ASN A 36 -38.93 11.78 9.81
N GLY A 37 -38.76 10.46 9.67
CA GLY A 37 -39.79 9.58 9.10
C GLY A 37 -39.88 9.62 7.56
N ILE A 38 -39.07 10.43 6.88
CA ILE A 38 -39.05 10.54 5.41
C ILE A 38 -37.85 9.80 4.86
N LEU A 39 -38.10 8.95 3.85
CA LEU A 39 -37.01 8.27 3.13
C LEU A 39 -36.28 9.25 2.22
N LYS A 40 -35.02 9.51 2.51
CA LYS A 40 -34.12 10.32 1.67
C LYS A 40 -33.12 9.46 0.93
N LYS A 41 -32.69 9.95 -0.22
CA LYS A 41 -31.69 9.32 -1.09
C LYS A 41 -30.54 10.27 -1.32
N PHE A 42 -29.33 9.71 -1.44
CA PHE A 42 -28.13 10.48 -1.82
C PHE A 42 -27.13 9.59 -2.55
N ASN A 43 -26.31 10.23 -3.39
CA ASN A 43 -25.22 9.57 -4.09
C ASN A 43 -23.94 9.81 -3.30
N PRO A 44 -23.36 8.77 -2.67
CA PRO A 44 -22.08 8.92 -1.98
C PRO A 44 -20.99 9.34 -2.97
N LYS A 45 -20.10 10.22 -2.51
CA LYS A 45 -18.93 10.61 -3.30
C LYS A 45 -18.06 9.37 -3.57
N VAL A 46 -17.80 9.12 -4.86
CA VAL A 46 -16.84 8.11 -5.28
C VAL A 46 -15.46 8.75 -5.34
N GLU A 47 -14.49 8.14 -4.68
CA GLU A 47 -13.09 8.57 -4.63
C GLU A 47 -12.20 7.51 -5.26
N ILE A 48 -11.05 7.92 -5.78
CA ILE A 48 -9.98 7.00 -6.20
C ILE A 48 -8.99 6.89 -5.04
N GLY A 49 -8.79 5.68 -4.53
CA GLY A 49 -7.82 5.39 -3.48
C GLY A 49 -6.38 5.43 -4.00
N ASN A 50 -5.40 5.42 -3.09
CA ASN A 50 -3.97 5.40 -3.45
C ASN A 50 -3.56 4.17 -4.29
N ASN A 51 -4.36 3.11 -4.24
CA ASN A 51 -4.19 1.90 -5.05
C ASN A 51 -4.87 1.98 -6.43
N GLY A 52 -5.38 3.15 -6.84
CA GLY A 52 -6.06 3.36 -8.12
C GLY A 52 -7.50 2.85 -8.18
N LEU A 53 -8.00 2.19 -7.12
CA LEU A 53 -9.35 1.62 -7.08
C LEU A 53 -10.39 2.68 -6.67
N ARG A 54 -11.57 2.59 -7.26
CA ARG A 54 -12.73 3.42 -6.89
C ARG A 54 -13.33 2.93 -5.58
N ARG A 55 -13.67 3.86 -4.68
CA ARG A 55 -14.22 3.55 -3.36
C ARG A 55 -15.25 4.57 -2.92
N ILE A 56 -16.11 4.17 -1.99
CA ILE A 56 -17.04 5.04 -1.26
C ILE A 56 -16.80 4.92 0.24
N TYR A 57 -17.11 5.98 0.99
CA TYR A 57 -17.08 5.90 2.45
C TYR A 57 -18.44 5.46 3.01
N ASN A 58 -18.42 4.49 3.92
CA ASN A 58 -19.58 4.06 4.70
C ASN A 58 -19.32 4.30 6.19
N LYS A 59 -20.20 5.02 6.89
CA LYS A 59 -20.01 5.40 8.30
C LYS A 59 -19.81 4.19 9.24
N LYS A 60 -20.43 3.03 8.92
CA LYS A 60 -20.34 1.81 9.75
C LYS A 60 -19.20 0.89 9.34
N LEU A 61 -18.90 0.79 8.05
CA LEU A 61 -18.00 -0.21 7.47
C LEU A 61 -16.67 0.39 6.98
N GLY A 62 -16.49 1.73 7.07
CA GLY A 62 -15.31 2.40 6.53
C GLY A 62 -15.34 2.51 5.00
N TYR A 63 -14.16 2.47 4.37
CA TYR A 63 -14.07 2.50 2.91
C TYR A 63 -14.45 1.17 2.30
N LEU A 64 -15.33 1.23 1.30
CA LEU A 64 -15.78 0.08 0.51
C LEU A 64 -15.39 0.31 -0.94
N TYR A 65 -14.71 -0.65 -1.56
CA TYR A 65 -14.35 -0.59 -2.97
C TYR A 65 -15.54 -0.93 -3.85
N ILE A 66 -15.72 -0.16 -4.93
CA ILE A 66 -16.84 -0.35 -5.88
C ILE A 66 -16.80 -1.75 -6.48
N ARG A 67 -15.63 -2.23 -6.94
CA ARG A 67 -15.46 -3.57 -7.49
C ARG A 67 -15.94 -4.68 -6.54
N ASP A 68 -15.68 -4.53 -5.23
CA ASP A 68 -16.07 -5.53 -4.24
C ASP A 68 -17.59 -5.57 -4.09
N ILE A 69 -18.23 -4.39 -4.02
CA ILE A 69 -19.70 -4.28 -3.98
C ILE A 69 -20.34 -4.85 -5.26
N VAL A 70 -19.75 -4.57 -6.44
CA VAL A 70 -20.25 -5.10 -7.71
C VAL A 70 -20.11 -6.62 -7.77
N MET A 71 -18.97 -7.17 -7.35
CA MET A 71 -18.76 -8.62 -7.30
C MET A 71 -19.73 -9.31 -6.34
N ASP A 72 -19.98 -8.74 -5.16
CA ASP A 72 -20.95 -9.28 -4.20
C ASP A 72 -22.38 -9.25 -4.72
N CYS A 73 -22.70 -8.25 -5.56
CA CYS A 73 -24.04 -8.11 -6.13
C CYS A 73 -24.26 -8.96 -7.39
N PHE A 74 -23.29 -9.02 -8.29
CA PHE A 74 -23.46 -9.52 -9.66
C PHE A 74 -22.48 -10.63 -10.05
N GLY A 75 -21.36 -10.77 -9.33
CA GLY A 75 -20.32 -11.74 -9.63
C GLY A 75 -20.59 -13.13 -9.07
N SER A 76 -19.62 -14.02 -9.29
CA SER A 76 -19.57 -15.33 -8.62
C SER A 76 -19.09 -15.17 -7.17
N PRO A 77 -19.50 -16.06 -6.26
CA PRO A 77 -18.99 -16.07 -4.90
C PRO A 77 -17.47 -16.30 -4.89
N LYS A 78 -16.83 -15.76 -3.83
CA LYS A 78 -15.38 -15.98 -3.62
C LYS A 78 -15.11 -17.48 -3.45
N PRO A 79 -14.07 -18.05 -4.12
CA PRO A 79 -13.63 -19.41 -3.86
C PRO A 79 -13.23 -19.61 -2.39
N THR A 80 -13.53 -20.79 -1.83
CA THR A 80 -13.38 -21.11 -0.40
C THR A 80 -12.29 -22.16 -0.13
N ASP A 81 -11.34 -22.31 -1.04
CA ASP A 81 -10.23 -23.27 -0.99
C ASP A 81 -9.06 -22.86 -0.10
N GLY A 82 -9.20 -21.73 0.61
CA GLY A 82 -8.16 -21.20 1.51
C GLY A 82 -7.03 -20.42 0.82
N GLN A 83 -7.06 -20.32 -0.51
CA GLN A 83 -6.05 -19.54 -1.25
C GLN A 83 -6.35 -18.03 -1.21
N ASP A 84 -5.32 -17.20 -1.49
CA ASP A 84 -5.45 -15.73 -1.50
C ASP A 84 -6.05 -15.23 -2.81
N TRP A 85 -7.38 -15.32 -2.90
CA TRP A 85 -8.15 -14.82 -4.02
C TRP A 85 -8.42 -13.33 -3.90
N VAL A 86 -8.21 -12.60 -4.99
CA VAL A 86 -8.52 -11.17 -5.13
C VAL A 86 -9.37 -10.93 -6.36
N ILE A 87 -10.13 -9.83 -6.36
CA ILE A 87 -10.86 -9.39 -7.54
C ILE A 87 -9.91 -8.67 -8.47
N ALA A 88 -9.75 -9.17 -9.68
CA ALA A 88 -8.95 -8.57 -10.74
C ALA A 88 -9.84 -7.94 -11.82
N HIS A 89 -9.36 -6.85 -12.43
CA HIS A 89 -9.93 -6.26 -13.63
C HIS A 89 -9.33 -6.94 -14.86
N LEU A 90 -10.15 -7.57 -15.69
CA LEU A 90 -9.69 -8.39 -16.81
C LEU A 90 -9.02 -7.57 -17.92
N ASP A 91 -9.46 -6.32 -18.10
CA ASP A 91 -8.89 -5.36 -19.06
C ASP A 91 -7.69 -4.57 -18.49
N GLY A 92 -7.32 -4.80 -17.24
CA GLY A 92 -6.27 -4.04 -16.54
C GLY A 92 -6.64 -2.62 -16.11
N ASN A 93 -7.83 -2.12 -16.46
CA ASN A 93 -8.31 -0.80 -16.05
C ASN A 93 -8.99 -0.87 -14.67
N MET A 94 -8.29 -0.44 -13.62
CA MET A 94 -8.76 -0.46 -12.23
C MET A 94 -10.00 0.40 -11.94
N GLN A 95 -10.47 1.17 -12.92
CA GLN A 95 -11.66 2.00 -12.80
C GLN A 95 -12.86 1.44 -13.58
N ASN A 96 -12.68 0.36 -14.34
CA ASN A 96 -13.75 -0.32 -15.06
C ASN A 96 -14.35 -1.43 -14.18
N ASP A 97 -15.22 -1.05 -13.23
CA ASP A 97 -15.82 -1.98 -12.28
C ASP A 97 -17.05 -2.72 -12.84
N HIS A 98 -17.25 -2.77 -14.16
CA HIS A 98 -18.33 -3.57 -14.76
C HIS A 98 -18.18 -5.04 -14.39
N TYR A 99 -19.25 -5.70 -13.88
CA TYR A 99 -19.17 -7.06 -13.35
C TYR A 99 -18.58 -8.10 -14.32
N LYS A 100 -18.79 -7.95 -15.65
CA LYS A 100 -18.19 -8.81 -16.68
C LYS A 100 -16.69 -8.62 -16.84
N ASN A 101 -16.16 -7.48 -16.38
CA ASN A 101 -14.74 -7.16 -16.36
C ASN A 101 -14.05 -7.60 -15.07
N LEU A 102 -14.80 -8.12 -14.10
CA LEU A 102 -14.28 -8.53 -12.79
C LEU A 102 -14.24 -10.05 -12.68
N ALA A 103 -13.14 -10.60 -12.17
CA ALA A 103 -13.00 -12.02 -11.89
C ALA A 103 -12.17 -12.27 -10.65
N TRP A 104 -12.46 -13.39 -9.94
CA TRP A 104 -11.57 -13.89 -8.92
C TRP A 104 -10.31 -14.47 -9.56
N LYS A 105 -9.15 -14.01 -9.13
CA LYS A 105 -7.83 -14.55 -9.49
C LYS A 105 -6.97 -14.71 -8.25
N LEU A 106 -6.04 -15.64 -8.26
CA LEU A 106 -4.99 -15.68 -7.24
C LEU A 106 -4.23 -14.35 -7.26
N ARG A 107 -3.85 -13.82 -6.11
CA ARG A 107 -3.17 -12.51 -6.03
C ARG A 107 -1.93 -12.43 -6.91
N LYS A 108 -1.11 -13.49 -6.92
CA LYS A 108 0.08 -13.59 -7.77
C LYS A 108 -0.22 -13.48 -9.28
N ASP A 109 -1.41 -13.97 -9.71
CA ASP A 109 -1.82 -13.98 -11.12
C ASP A 109 -2.63 -12.73 -11.49
N ALA A 110 -3.20 -12.06 -10.49
CA ALA A 110 -3.97 -10.82 -10.67
C ALA A 110 -3.09 -9.61 -10.96
N TYR A 111 -1.86 -9.63 -10.48
CA TYR A 111 -0.91 -8.52 -10.57
C TYR A 111 0.40 -9.03 -11.19
N PRO A 112 0.63 -8.81 -12.50
CA PRO A 112 1.82 -9.30 -13.17
C PRO A 112 3.09 -8.67 -12.57
N HIS A 113 4.20 -9.37 -12.74
CA HIS A 113 5.52 -8.87 -12.37
C HIS A 113 5.84 -7.57 -13.10
N ILE A 114 6.37 -6.60 -12.39
CA ILE A 114 6.87 -5.33 -12.92
C ILE A 114 8.39 -5.31 -12.70
N PRO A 115 9.20 -5.23 -13.76
CA PRO A 115 10.65 -5.08 -13.62
C PRO A 115 10.98 -3.74 -12.96
N ALA A 116 12.09 -3.68 -12.26
CA ALA A 116 12.60 -2.44 -11.71
C ALA A 116 12.87 -1.43 -12.84
N ASN A 117 12.62 -0.14 -12.56
CA ASN A 117 12.91 0.94 -13.48
C ASN A 117 14.41 0.99 -13.79
N THR A 118 14.78 1.14 -15.06
CA THR A 118 16.17 1.22 -15.50
C THR A 118 16.67 2.65 -15.71
N ASP A 119 15.82 3.66 -15.53
CA ASP A 119 16.21 5.06 -15.61
C ASP A 119 17.24 5.36 -14.52
N LYS A 120 18.24 6.20 -14.85
CA LYS A 120 19.30 6.53 -13.90
C LYS A 120 18.82 7.41 -12.76
N GLU A 121 17.82 8.22 -13.00
CA GLU A 121 17.22 9.11 -12.00
C GLU A 121 15.72 9.29 -12.22
N VAL A 122 14.97 9.44 -11.14
CA VAL A 122 13.55 9.77 -11.13
C VAL A 122 13.31 10.97 -10.22
N LYS A 123 12.50 11.91 -10.70
CA LYS A 123 12.08 13.09 -9.93
C LYS A 123 10.79 12.79 -9.19
N LEU A 124 10.83 12.91 -7.88
CA LEU A 124 9.67 12.83 -7.00
C LEU A 124 9.19 14.23 -6.61
N ASN A 125 8.11 14.27 -5.81
CA ASN A 125 7.60 15.53 -5.25
C ASN A 125 8.64 16.25 -4.38
N HIS A 126 8.42 17.52 -4.13
CA HIS A 126 9.27 18.39 -3.29
C HIS A 126 10.72 18.55 -3.78
N GLY A 127 10.98 18.32 -5.08
CA GLY A 127 12.29 18.46 -5.69
C GLY A 127 13.29 17.38 -5.26
N ILE A 128 12.77 16.23 -4.81
CA ILE A 128 13.57 15.05 -4.51
C ILE A 128 13.90 14.34 -5.82
N VAL A 129 15.16 13.96 -5.99
CA VAL A 129 15.65 13.16 -7.12
C VAL A 129 16.28 11.90 -6.57
N VAL A 130 15.78 10.75 -7.00
CA VAL A 130 16.23 9.42 -6.58
C VAL A 130 17.03 8.81 -7.72
N HIS A 131 18.24 8.37 -7.43
CA HIS A 131 19.10 7.67 -8.37
C HIS A 131 18.95 6.16 -8.22
N ILE A 132 19.15 5.45 -9.32
CA ILE A 132 19.06 3.98 -9.39
C ILE A 132 19.96 3.25 -8.38
N ASP A 133 21.04 3.89 -7.95
CA ASP A 133 22.01 3.36 -6.96
C ASP A 133 21.64 3.72 -5.51
N GLY A 134 20.43 4.21 -5.23
CA GLY A 134 19.95 4.55 -3.89
C GLY A 134 20.38 5.95 -3.40
N ARG A 135 21.16 6.72 -4.16
CA ARG A 135 21.48 8.09 -3.79
C ARG A 135 20.27 9.01 -3.99
N ILE A 136 20.03 9.89 -3.03
CA ILE A 136 18.92 10.85 -3.06
C ILE A 136 19.46 12.27 -3.01
N TYR A 137 18.87 13.15 -3.81
CA TYR A 137 19.21 14.57 -3.86
C TYR A 137 17.95 15.41 -3.64
N GLN A 138 18.13 16.58 -3.02
CA GLN A 138 17.09 17.61 -2.96
C GLN A 138 17.67 18.94 -3.40
N LYS A 139 17.01 19.63 -4.34
CA LYS A 139 17.47 20.93 -4.89
C LYS A 139 18.92 20.89 -5.36
N GLY A 140 19.32 19.77 -5.99
CA GLY A 140 20.68 19.56 -6.51
C GLY A 140 21.75 19.22 -5.47
N LYS A 141 21.39 19.13 -4.16
CA LYS A 141 22.32 18.72 -3.09
C LYS A 141 22.06 17.28 -2.69
N LYS A 142 23.11 16.48 -2.54
CA LYS A 142 23.00 15.11 -2.00
C LYS A 142 22.46 15.16 -0.58
N CYS A 143 21.42 14.38 -0.30
CA CYS A 143 20.89 14.22 1.04
C CYS A 143 21.82 13.34 1.88
N HIS A 144 21.93 13.67 3.16
CA HIS A 144 22.59 12.79 4.12
C HIS A 144 21.64 11.67 4.49
N VAL A 145 22.11 10.42 4.37
CA VAL A 145 21.37 9.24 4.79
C VAL A 145 21.72 8.95 6.25
N THR A 146 20.71 8.76 7.06
CA THR A 146 20.82 8.43 8.48
C THR A 146 20.16 7.05 8.69
N ASP A 147 20.75 6.21 9.52
CA ASP A 147 20.31 4.85 9.83
C ASP A 147 19.98 4.63 11.31
N ASP A 148 20.10 5.68 12.13
CA ASP A 148 19.79 5.63 13.55
C ASP A 148 18.92 6.80 13.99
N LEU A 149 18.09 6.56 14.98
CA LEU A 149 17.31 7.56 15.67
C LEU A 149 17.61 7.47 17.17
N TYR A 150 17.99 8.59 17.77
CA TYR A 150 18.04 8.68 19.23
C TYR A 150 16.62 8.83 19.79
N ASP A 151 16.20 7.85 20.58
CA ASP A 151 14.95 7.91 21.33
C ASP A 151 15.24 8.53 22.69
N SER A 152 14.78 9.79 22.89
CA SER A 152 15.00 10.55 24.11
C SER A 152 14.23 9.96 25.30
N ASP A 153 13.13 9.29 25.08
CA ASP A 153 12.29 8.72 26.15
C ASP A 153 12.89 7.45 26.73
N MET A 154 13.61 6.70 25.86
CA MET A 154 14.31 5.48 26.26
C MET A 154 15.81 5.69 26.52
N ASP A 155 16.34 6.89 26.25
CA ASP A 155 17.79 7.20 26.27
C ASP A 155 18.60 6.18 25.43
N LEU A 156 18.10 5.89 24.23
CA LEU A 156 18.54 4.79 23.41
C LEU A 156 18.64 5.18 21.94
N PHE A 157 19.74 4.79 21.26
CA PHE A 157 19.79 4.76 19.80
C PHE A 157 19.10 3.54 19.27
N VAL A 158 17.97 3.72 18.59
CA VAL A 158 17.23 2.67 17.89
C VAL A 158 17.68 2.68 16.43
N PRO A 159 18.34 1.63 15.93
CA PRO A 159 18.65 1.48 14.53
C PRO A 159 17.36 1.48 13.71
N MET A 160 17.34 2.23 12.63
CA MET A 160 16.20 2.34 11.73
C MET A 160 16.64 2.07 10.29
N PRO A 161 15.71 1.66 9.42
CA PRO A 161 15.97 1.66 7.98
C PRO A 161 16.55 2.99 7.52
N PRO A 162 17.45 3.00 6.53
CA PRO A 162 18.10 4.23 6.07
C PRO A 162 17.06 5.24 5.62
N TYR A 163 17.19 6.46 6.09
CA TYR A 163 16.26 7.54 5.78
C TYR A 163 16.99 8.86 5.51
N ILE A 164 16.30 9.78 4.84
CA ILE A 164 16.72 11.17 4.68
C ILE A 164 15.74 12.11 5.40
N ARG A 165 16.23 13.31 5.74
CA ARG A 165 15.39 14.45 6.11
C ARG A 165 15.32 15.41 4.94
N TYR A 166 14.12 15.86 4.58
CA TYR A 166 13.92 16.81 3.49
C TYR A 166 12.98 17.94 3.89
N GLU A 167 13.17 19.10 3.25
CA GLU A 167 12.33 20.27 3.46
C GLU A 167 11.22 20.35 2.41
N TYR A 168 10.02 20.72 2.83
CA TYR A 168 8.91 21.01 1.94
C TYR A 168 8.11 22.21 2.42
N LYS A 169 7.31 22.81 1.53
CA LYS A 169 6.37 23.85 1.90
C LYS A 169 4.98 23.23 2.11
N ASN A 170 4.43 23.43 3.30
CA ASN A 170 3.08 22.99 3.61
C ASN A 170 2.02 23.88 2.91
N TYR A 171 0.73 23.56 3.13
CA TYR A 171 -0.41 24.30 2.56
C TYR A 171 -0.33 25.81 2.86
N TRP A 172 0.16 26.23 4.03
CA TRP A 172 0.33 27.63 4.44
C TRP A 172 1.67 28.24 4.02
N LYS A 173 2.39 27.62 3.08
CA LYS A 173 3.70 28.05 2.56
C LYS A 173 4.81 28.12 3.63
N LYS A 174 4.60 27.55 4.83
CA LYS A 174 5.65 27.39 5.83
C LYS A 174 6.58 26.26 5.43
N THR A 175 7.89 26.43 5.70
CA THR A 175 8.87 25.37 5.51
C THR A 175 8.80 24.42 6.70
N GLU A 176 8.66 23.14 6.40
CA GLU A 176 8.65 22.04 7.36
C GLU A 176 9.66 20.98 6.94
N THR A 177 10.10 20.18 7.90
CA THR A 177 11.01 19.05 7.66
C THR A 177 10.24 17.75 7.81
N ALA A 178 10.39 16.83 6.87
CA ALA A 178 9.83 15.47 6.94
C ALA A 178 10.94 14.42 6.81
N LYS A 179 10.64 13.22 7.28
CA LYS A 179 11.43 12.01 7.09
C LYS A 179 10.93 11.27 5.85
N LEU A 180 11.85 10.69 5.09
CA LEU A 180 11.55 9.78 3.98
C LEU A 180 12.53 8.61 4.06
N ASP A 181 12.01 7.41 4.19
CA ASP A 181 12.81 6.20 4.15
C ASP A 181 13.35 5.99 2.72
N VAL A 182 14.61 5.58 2.62
CA VAL A 182 15.27 5.42 1.30
C VAL A 182 14.58 4.33 0.49
N GLU A 183 14.15 3.24 1.13
CA GLU A 183 13.39 2.17 0.51
C GLU A 183 12.07 2.69 -0.09
N ASP A 184 11.34 3.53 0.65
CA ASP A 184 10.09 4.14 0.17
C ASP A 184 10.33 5.07 -1.03
N ALA A 185 11.44 5.81 -1.02
CA ALA A 185 11.84 6.64 -2.16
C ALA A 185 12.19 5.78 -3.38
N MET A 186 12.91 4.67 -3.19
CA MET A 186 13.24 3.72 -4.26
C MET A 186 11.99 3.05 -4.82
N ALA A 187 11.05 2.66 -3.94
CA ALA A 187 9.77 2.11 -4.35
C ALA A 187 8.92 3.12 -5.15
N ALA A 188 8.86 4.38 -4.71
CA ALA A 188 8.15 5.45 -5.41
C ALA A 188 8.77 5.78 -6.78
N ALA A 189 10.08 5.60 -6.92
CA ALA A 189 10.80 5.74 -8.18
C ALA A 189 10.65 4.53 -9.12
N GLY A 190 10.02 3.43 -8.66
CA GLY A 190 9.89 2.19 -9.44
C GLY A 190 11.18 1.37 -9.51
N TYR A 191 12.09 1.56 -8.56
CA TYR A 191 13.39 0.89 -8.51
C TYR A 191 13.40 -0.43 -7.74
N VAL A 192 12.27 -0.82 -7.15
CA VAL A 192 12.12 -2.10 -6.46
C VAL A 192 11.55 -3.14 -7.43
N ASP A 193 12.27 -4.23 -7.62
CA ASP A 193 11.90 -5.30 -8.53
C ASP A 193 10.62 -6.04 -8.08
N GLY A 194 9.75 -6.39 -9.03
CA GLY A 194 8.48 -7.05 -8.80
C GLY A 194 7.30 -6.11 -8.54
N ASN A 195 6.12 -6.67 -8.39
CA ASN A 195 4.90 -5.91 -8.17
C ASN A 195 4.43 -6.02 -6.72
N LYS A 196 4.49 -4.91 -5.98
CA LYS A 196 4.01 -4.80 -4.59
C LYS A 196 2.65 -5.46 -4.37
N GLN A 197 1.74 -5.35 -5.35
CA GLN A 197 0.36 -5.84 -5.24
C GLN A 197 0.24 -7.37 -5.34
N GLN A 198 1.30 -8.08 -5.77
CA GLN A 198 1.34 -9.54 -5.76
C GLN A 198 1.32 -10.14 -4.35
N PHE A 199 1.71 -9.36 -3.35
CA PHE A 199 1.90 -9.80 -1.97
C PHE A 199 0.77 -9.32 -1.06
N LYS A 200 0.42 -10.10 -0.08
CA LYS A 200 -0.59 -9.74 0.93
C LYS A 200 -0.03 -8.72 1.93
N ASN A 201 1.18 -8.98 2.39
CA ASN A 201 1.93 -8.14 3.33
C ASN A 201 3.26 -7.73 2.67
N PRO A 202 3.21 -6.78 1.71
CA PRO A 202 4.38 -6.43 0.90
C PRO A 202 5.44 -5.73 1.73
N VAL A 203 6.66 -6.23 1.63
CA VAL A 203 7.87 -5.67 2.22
C VAL A 203 8.98 -5.64 1.17
N ILE A 204 10.04 -4.84 1.43
CA ILE A 204 11.22 -4.77 0.57
C ILE A 204 12.31 -5.66 1.18
N LEU A 205 12.85 -6.55 0.37
CA LEU A 205 13.99 -7.39 0.72
C LEU A 205 15.27 -6.88 0.06
N HIS A 206 16.35 -6.75 0.82
CA HIS A 206 17.70 -6.52 0.33
C HIS A 206 18.36 -7.88 0.02
N LYS A 207 18.59 -8.15 -1.26
CA LYS A 207 19.05 -9.48 -1.76
C LYS A 207 20.41 -9.89 -1.18
N ASP A 208 21.30 -8.92 -0.91
CA ASP A 208 22.62 -9.14 -0.32
C ASP A 208 22.61 -9.18 1.22
N GLY A 209 21.48 -8.87 1.84
CA GLY A 209 21.31 -8.80 3.28
C GLY A 209 21.88 -7.53 3.94
N ASP A 210 22.39 -6.57 3.18
CA ASP A 210 22.82 -5.25 3.67
C ASP A 210 21.69 -4.23 3.52
N TYR A 211 21.05 -3.87 4.63
CA TYR A 211 19.94 -2.91 4.65
C TYR A 211 20.35 -1.48 4.24
N MET A 212 21.65 -1.17 4.25
CA MET A 212 22.16 0.12 3.77
C MET A 212 22.34 0.17 2.25
N ASN A 213 22.38 -0.99 1.58
CA ASN A 213 22.50 -1.07 0.13
C ASN A 213 21.13 -0.97 -0.55
N CYS A 214 20.65 0.24 -0.76
CA CYS A 214 19.38 0.53 -1.42
C CYS A 214 19.50 0.66 -2.95
N SER A 215 20.48 0.04 -3.61
CA SER A 215 20.57 0.04 -5.07
C SER A 215 19.44 -0.82 -5.69
N SER A 216 18.95 -0.44 -6.87
CA SER A 216 17.79 -1.07 -7.51
C SER A 216 17.97 -2.56 -7.83
N ASP A 217 19.18 -2.97 -8.15
CA ASP A 217 19.53 -4.37 -8.39
C ASP A 217 19.51 -5.23 -7.13
N ASN A 218 19.59 -4.59 -5.96
CA ASN A 218 19.53 -5.23 -4.65
C ASN A 218 18.12 -5.31 -4.05
N LEU A 219 17.19 -4.49 -4.50
CA LEU A 219 15.85 -4.40 -3.90
C LEU A 219 14.82 -5.24 -4.66
N ARG A 220 14.00 -6.02 -3.93
CA ARG A 220 12.82 -6.69 -4.48
C ARG A 220 11.64 -6.67 -3.52
N TRP A 221 10.43 -6.66 -4.06
CA TRP A 221 9.21 -6.91 -3.29
C TRP A 221 9.11 -8.38 -2.92
N CYS A 222 8.67 -8.66 -1.68
CA CYS A 222 8.32 -10.00 -1.20
C CYS A 222 7.19 -9.92 -0.19
N ASP A 223 6.68 -11.06 0.27
CA ASP A 223 5.73 -11.09 1.39
C ASP A 223 6.50 -11.12 2.72
N ALA A 224 6.00 -10.46 3.74
CA ALA A 224 6.59 -10.47 5.09
C ALA A 224 6.64 -11.89 5.71
N THR A 225 5.89 -12.85 5.15
CA THR A 225 5.89 -14.26 5.56
C THR A 225 6.86 -15.12 4.76
N ASP A 226 7.55 -14.58 3.76
CA ASP A 226 8.56 -15.30 2.99
C ASP A 226 9.76 -15.65 3.87
N THR A 227 10.26 -16.88 3.74
CA THR A 227 11.40 -17.37 4.53
C THR A 227 12.62 -16.48 4.36
N ASP A 228 12.93 -16.09 3.12
CA ASP A 228 14.05 -15.20 2.79
C ASP A 228 13.98 -13.87 3.55
N TYR A 229 12.75 -13.29 3.65
CA TYR A 229 12.55 -12.04 4.39
C TYR A 229 12.67 -12.24 5.90
N ILE A 230 12.12 -13.33 6.43
CA ILE A 230 12.23 -13.66 7.86
C ILE A 230 13.70 -13.85 8.25
N ASP A 231 14.48 -14.56 7.44
CA ASP A 231 15.91 -14.78 7.68
C ASP A 231 16.70 -13.46 7.58
N TYR A 232 16.42 -12.65 6.56
CA TYR A 232 17.00 -11.32 6.42
C TYR A 232 16.69 -10.43 7.62
N TYR A 233 15.41 -10.37 8.05
CA TYR A 233 14.98 -9.55 9.18
C TYR A 233 15.62 -9.98 10.48
N ASN A 234 15.68 -11.29 10.75
CA ASN A 234 16.33 -11.83 11.94
C ASN A 234 17.83 -11.49 11.97
N LYS A 235 18.52 -11.64 10.84
CA LYS A 235 19.95 -11.29 10.72
C LYS A 235 20.18 -9.79 10.93
N MET A 236 19.33 -8.95 10.36
CA MET A 236 19.38 -7.51 10.56
C MET A 236 19.15 -7.16 12.03
N ALA A 237 18.10 -7.71 12.65
CA ALA A 237 17.80 -7.51 14.05
C ALA A 237 18.94 -7.95 14.98
N ASP A 238 19.59 -9.09 14.71
CA ASP A 238 20.74 -9.56 15.46
C ASP A 238 21.95 -8.63 15.31
N THR A 239 22.20 -8.12 14.10
CA THR A 239 23.25 -7.15 13.82
C THR A 239 23.01 -5.84 14.58
N MET A 240 21.78 -5.31 14.50
CA MET A 240 21.38 -4.11 15.21
C MET A 240 21.44 -4.27 16.72
N ASN A 241 20.98 -5.41 17.24
CA ASN A 241 21.10 -5.75 18.66
C ASN A 241 22.58 -5.79 19.13
N ALA A 242 23.46 -6.37 18.33
CA ALA A 242 24.89 -6.42 18.64
C ALA A 242 25.54 -5.04 18.67
N LEU A 243 25.15 -4.14 17.74
CA LEU A 243 25.59 -2.75 17.71
C LEU A 243 25.01 -1.94 18.88
N GLY A 244 23.71 -2.11 19.16
CA GLY A 244 23.02 -1.46 20.28
C GLY A 244 23.58 -1.87 21.64
N ARG A 245 23.90 -3.15 21.84
CA ARG A 245 24.56 -3.64 23.07
C ARG A 245 25.94 -3.01 23.31
N LYS A 246 26.67 -2.65 22.25
CA LYS A 246 27.93 -1.91 22.37
C LYS A 246 27.73 -0.45 22.74
N ARG A 247 26.56 0.14 22.35
CA ARG A 247 26.24 1.54 22.58
C ARG A 247 25.41 1.77 23.85
N ASN A 248 24.55 0.80 24.23
CA ASN A 248 23.66 0.94 25.36
C ASN A 248 23.33 -0.41 26.05
N LYS A 249 23.30 -0.37 27.40
CA LYS A 249 23.12 -1.50 28.32
C LYS A 249 21.69 -2.07 28.33
N TYR A 250 20.74 -1.40 27.68
CA TYR A 250 19.29 -1.64 27.84
C TYR A 250 18.59 -2.08 26.54
N TRP A 251 19.33 -2.53 25.51
CA TRP A 251 18.71 -3.03 24.30
C TRP A 251 17.89 -4.31 24.57
N PRO A 252 16.59 -4.37 24.17
CA PRO A 252 15.79 -5.58 24.37
C PRO A 252 16.37 -6.76 23.60
N GLU A 253 16.36 -7.95 24.21
CA GLU A 253 16.82 -9.16 23.56
C GLU A 253 15.89 -9.57 22.40
N SER A 254 16.47 -10.11 21.31
CA SER A 254 15.77 -10.52 20.08
C SER A 254 14.60 -11.50 20.28
N LYS A 255 14.49 -12.11 21.46
CA LYS A 255 13.39 -13.02 21.84
C LYS A 255 12.02 -12.34 21.92
N ASP A 256 11.98 -11.02 22.14
CA ASP A 256 10.71 -10.31 22.26
C ASP A 256 10.13 -9.86 20.91
N MET A 257 10.94 -9.81 19.85
CA MET A 257 10.51 -9.50 18.49
C MET A 257 9.88 -10.68 17.72
N LYS A 258 10.01 -11.92 18.21
CA LYS A 258 9.35 -13.10 17.62
C LYS A 258 7.86 -13.20 17.91
N LYS A 259 7.25 -12.21 18.58
CA LYS A 259 5.82 -12.18 18.98
C LYS A 259 5.01 -11.11 18.26
N LEU A 260 5.58 -10.38 17.31
CA LEU A 260 4.86 -9.48 16.44
C LEU A 260 4.60 -10.12 15.08
#